data_d3af18912bd6b34f1a0fc7bbf7d83bed
#
_entry.id   d3af18912bd6b34f1a0fc7bbf7d83bed
#
_cell.length_a   1.000
_cell.length_b   1.000
_cell.length_c   1.000
_cell.angle_alpha   90.00
_cell.angle_beta   90.00
_cell.angle_gamma   90.00
#
_symmetry.space_group_name_H-M   'P 1'
#
loop_
_entity.id
_entity.type
_entity.pdbx_description
1 polymer ?
#
loop_
_entity_poly.entity_id
_entity_poly.type
_entity_poly.pdbx_seq_one_letter_code
_entity_poly.pdbx_strand_id
1 'polypeptide(L)'
;EKIPNVKTNDKKIDLILDEVMAEHAQTNIPINLRYSASFIVKNIVSLCKAYSVNPYDPNSMQKIIEVMRNYDINTKIVDPDKQGKGWGGEQIELRDYTQELAEAALEVLNFSIPGRCNRPELNYVRDFDDTLWFTAINPNVVWPHYDVVLADEVQDFNECQSIMLKKL
;
A
#
# COMPACT_ATOMS: atom_id res chain seq x y z
N GLU A 1 -6.66 -19.16 24.37
CA GLU A 1 -6.08 -17.80 24.16
C GLU A 1 -7.18 -16.86 23.69
N LYS A 2 -7.39 -15.75 24.40
CA LYS A 2 -8.36 -14.74 23.95
C LYS A 2 -7.78 -14.06 22.71
N ILE A 3 -8.50 -14.13 21.60
CA ILE A 3 -8.19 -13.34 20.40
C ILE A 3 -8.18 -11.87 20.85
N PRO A 4 -7.07 -11.13 20.64
CA PRO A 4 -7.03 -9.72 20.99
C PRO A 4 -8.15 -8.97 20.25
N ASN A 5 -8.83 -8.06 20.96
CA ASN A 5 -9.82 -7.20 20.31
C ASN A 5 -9.13 -6.36 19.24
N VAL A 6 -9.36 -6.73 18.00
CA VAL A 6 -8.84 -5.98 16.83
C VAL A 6 -9.64 -4.68 16.74
N LYS A 7 -8.94 -3.55 16.82
CA LYS A 7 -9.54 -2.22 16.66
C LYS A 7 -9.48 -1.81 15.18
N THR A 8 -10.52 -1.19 14.69
CA THR A 8 -10.52 -0.54 13.38
C THR A 8 -10.05 0.90 13.53
N ASN A 9 -9.11 1.34 12.69
CA ASN A 9 -8.62 2.71 12.65
C ASN A 9 -8.25 3.09 11.21
N ASP A 10 -9.02 3.98 10.62
CA ASP A 10 -8.81 4.45 9.25
C ASP A 10 -7.53 5.26 9.07
N LYS A 11 -6.91 5.70 10.19
CA LYS A 11 -5.62 6.40 10.18
C LYS A 11 -4.41 5.46 10.26
N LYS A 12 -4.60 4.14 10.25
CA LYS A 12 -3.50 3.18 10.36
C LYS A 12 -2.44 3.41 9.30
N ILE A 13 -2.85 3.55 8.04
CA ILE A 13 -1.93 3.79 6.92
C ILE A 13 -1.16 5.09 7.11
N ASP A 14 -1.80 6.17 7.55
CA ASP A 14 -1.14 7.44 7.78
C ASP A 14 -0.05 7.32 8.87
N LEU A 15 -0.32 6.59 9.94
CA LEU A 15 0.65 6.33 11.02
C LEU A 15 1.84 5.48 10.56
N ILE A 16 1.61 4.50 9.68
CA ILE A 16 2.69 3.69 9.08
C ILE A 16 3.49 4.54 8.08
N LEU A 17 2.82 5.36 7.27
CA LEU A 17 3.47 6.27 6.34
C LEU A 17 4.38 7.27 7.05
N ASP A 18 3.94 7.83 8.17
CA ASP A 18 4.76 8.72 8.99
C ASP A 18 6.06 8.05 9.44
N GLU A 19 6.04 6.74 9.71
CA GLU A 19 7.23 5.98 10.06
C GLU A 19 8.12 5.72 8.84
N VAL A 20 7.54 5.23 7.74
CA VAL A 20 8.26 4.94 6.50
C VAL A 20 8.86 6.20 5.89
N MET A 21 8.20 7.34 6.05
CA MET A 21 8.64 8.65 5.53
C MET A 21 9.40 9.48 6.56
N ALA A 22 9.71 8.96 7.75
CA ALA A 22 10.46 9.68 8.77
C ALA A 22 11.85 10.10 8.26
N GLU A 23 12.42 11.15 8.86
CA GLU A 23 13.69 11.72 8.44
C GLU A 23 14.85 10.72 8.47
N HIS A 24 14.81 9.79 9.43
CA HIS A 24 15.79 8.72 9.61
C HIS A 24 15.47 7.43 8.84
N ALA A 25 14.34 7.38 8.11
CA ALA A 25 13.97 6.22 7.33
C ALA A 25 14.91 6.02 6.12
N GLN A 26 15.15 4.77 5.75
CA GLN A 26 16.03 4.41 4.64
C GLN A 26 15.33 4.53 3.26
N THR A 27 14.44 5.49 3.11
CA THR A 27 13.81 5.76 1.81
C THR A 27 14.72 6.63 0.96
N ASN A 28 14.83 6.29 -0.32
CA ASN A 28 15.60 7.09 -1.29
C ASN A 28 14.81 8.33 -1.78
N ILE A 29 13.72 8.68 -1.10
CA ILE A 29 12.90 9.85 -1.39
C ILE A 29 13.47 11.06 -0.63
N PRO A 30 13.82 12.17 -1.32
CA PRO A 30 14.29 13.39 -0.69
C PRO A 30 13.32 13.89 0.38
N ILE A 31 13.84 14.37 1.52
CA ILE A 31 13.04 14.79 2.70
C ILE A 31 11.96 15.81 2.32
N ASN A 32 12.30 16.78 1.50
CA ASN A 32 11.40 17.85 1.03
C ASN A 32 10.27 17.34 0.10
N LEU A 33 10.38 16.12 -0.43
CA LEU A 33 9.36 15.48 -1.28
C LEU A 33 8.48 14.47 -0.52
N ARG A 34 8.86 14.08 0.69
CA ARG A 34 8.19 13.01 1.42
C ARG A 34 6.71 13.27 1.68
N TYR A 35 6.34 14.51 1.92
CA TYR A 35 4.92 14.86 2.09
C TYR A 35 4.10 14.60 0.82
N SER A 36 4.57 15.05 -0.33
CA SER A 36 3.91 14.80 -1.62
C SER A 36 3.92 13.31 -1.98
N ALA A 37 5.05 12.64 -1.73
CA ALA A 37 5.21 11.22 -1.95
C ALA A 37 4.25 10.39 -1.08
N SER A 38 3.98 10.79 0.16
CA SER A 38 3.06 10.09 1.07
C SER A 38 1.66 9.92 0.47
N PHE A 39 1.13 10.94 -0.20
CA PHE A 39 -0.17 10.84 -0.87
C PHE A 39 -0.15 9.82 -2.01
N ILE A 40 0.93 9.82 -2.80
CA ILE A 40 1.09 8.88 -3.92
C ILE A 40 1.22 7.47 -3.37
N VAL A 41 2.08 7.25 -2.37
CA VAL A 41 2.27 5.94 -1.74
C VAL A 41 1.00 5.42 -1.10
N LYS A 42 0.22 6.27 -0.42
CA LYS A 42 -1.08 5.89 0.15
C LYS A 42 -2.04 5.36 -0.92
N ASN A 43 -2.12 6.04 -2.06
CA ASN A 43 -2.93 5.58 -3.19
C ASN A 43 -2.43 4.25 -3.75
N ILE A 44 -1.12 4.11 -3.96
CA ILE A 44 -0.50 2.85 -4.41
C ILE A 44 -0.84 1.71 -3.45
N VAL A 45 -0.70 1.92 -2.14
CA VAL A 45 -0.99 0.90 -1.11
C VAL A 45 -2.44 0.46 -1.15
N SER A 46 -3.40 1.40 -1.25
CA SER A 46 -4.83 1.05 -1.34
C SER A 46 -5.12 0.22 -2.59
N LEU A 47 -4.58 0.61 -3.75
CA LEU A 47 -4.71 -0.17 -4.98
C LEU A 47 -4.05 -1.56 -4.84
N CYS A 48 -2.85 -1.64 -4.29
CA CYS A 48 -2.16 -2.91 -4.07
C CYS A 48 -2.95 -3.86 -3.16
N LYS A 49 -3.60 -3.34 -2.12
CA LYS A 49 -4.50 -4.14 -1.29
C LYS A 49 -5.70 -4.63 -2.08
N ALA A 50 -6.35 -3.78 -2.88
CA ALA A 50 -7.48 -4.19 -3.73
C ALA A 50 -7.09 -5.26 -4.76
N TYR A 51 -5.84 -5.24 -5.25
CA TYR A 51 -5.25 -6.21 -6.19
C TYR A 51 -4.53 -7.38 -5.50
N SER A 52 -4.77 -7.61 -4.21
CA SER A 52 -4.21 -8.74 -3.46
C SER A 52 -2.70 -8.87 -3.55
N VAL A 53 -1.98 -7.74 -3.70
CA VAL A 53 -0.52 -7.78 -3.72
C VAL A 53 -0.02 -8.32 -2.39
N ASN A 54 0.68 -9.45 -2.45
CA ASN A 54 1.24 -10.10 -1.28
C ASN A 54 2.71 -9.69 -1.13
N PRO A 55 3.07 -8.96 -0.07
CA PRO A 55 4.46 -8.49 0.12
C PRO A 55 5.46 -9.62 0.36
N TYR A 56 4.99 -10.84 0.64
CA TYR A 56 5.86 -12.03 0.74
C TYR A 56 6.17 -12.67 -0.63
N ASP A 57 5.46 -12.28 -1.68
CA ASP A 57 5.72 -12.80 -3.02
C ASP A 57 7.05 -12.21 -3.54
N PRO A 58 7.99 -13.03 -4.04
CA PRO A 58 9.22 -12.53 -4.66
C PRO A 58 9.00 -11.51 -5.79
N ASN A 59 7.84 -11.59 -6.43
CA ASN A 59 7.45 -10.68 -7.50
C ASN A 59 6.62 -9.47 -7.03
N SER A 60 6.49 -9.25 -5.72
CA SER A 60 5.67 -8.17 -5.16
C SER A 60 6.01 -6.80 -5.73
N MET A 61 7.30 -6.48 -5.86
CA MET A 61 7.76 -5.23 -6.44
C MET A 61 7.28 -5.04 -7.88
N GLN A 62 7.39 -6.08 -8.71
CA GLN A 62 6.93 -6.02 -10.09
C GLN A 62 5.41 -5.83 -10.18
N LYS A 63 4.65 -6.50 -9.31
CA LYS A 63 3.19 -6.34 -9.22
C LYS A 63 2.80 -4.93 -8.80
N ILE A 64 3.52 -4.32 -7.86
CA ILE A 64 3.29 -2.93 -7.45
C ILE A 64 3.50 -1.99 -8.64
N ILE A 65 4.61 -2.13 -9.36
CA ILE A 65 4.90 -1.31 -10.55
C ILE A 65 3.85 -1.52 -11.65
N GLU A 66 3.37 -2.75 -11.82
CA GLU A 66 2.29 -3.05 -12.76
C GLU A 66 0.97 -2.36 -12.36
N VAL A 67 0.59 -2.41 -11.07
CA VAL A 67 -0.56 -1.67 -10.54
C VAL A 67 -0.40 -0.17 -10.79
N MET A 68 0.76 0.40 -10.48
CA MET A 68 1.04 1.81 -10.71
C MET A 68 0.86 2.20 -12.19
N ARG A 69 1.32 1.35 -13.10
CA ARG A 69 1.20 1.56 -14.55
C ARG A 69 -0.24 1.44 -15.01
N ASN A 70 -0.98 0.43 -14.56
CA ASN A 70 -2.37 0.19 -14.97
C ASN A 70 -3.31 1.32 -14.52
N TYR A 71 -2.96 2.05 -13.47
CA TYR A 71 -3.72 3.19 -12.95
C TYR A 71 -3.12 4.56 -13.31
N ASP A 72 -2.15 4.59 -14.21
CA ASP A 72 -1.48 5.83 -14.64
C ASP A 72 -1.03 6.70 -13.46
N ILE A 73 -0.49 6.07 -12.41
CA ILE A 73 -0.01 6.79 -11.23
C ILE A 73 1.14 7.73 -11.65
N ASN A 74 0.94 9.02 -11.42
CA ASN A 74 1.98 10.00 -11.72
C ASN A 74 3.14 9.87 -10.72
N THR A 75 4.26 9.35 -11.19
CA THR A 75 5.49 9.15 -10.41
C THR A 75 6.53 10.25 -10.62
N LYS A 76 6.24 11.19 -11.53
CA LYS A 76 7.13 12.31 -11.83
C LYS A 76 6.87 13.45 -10.87
N ILE A 77 7.85 13.74 -10.04
CA ILE A 77 7.78 14.80 -9.04
C ILE A 77 8.82 15.84 -9.41
N VAL A 78 8.50 17.12 -9.16
CA VAL A 78 9.43 18.25 -9.37
C VAL A 78 10.63 18.07 -8.44
N ASP A 79 11.85 18.06 -9.01
CA ASP A 79 13.07 18.05 -8.23
C ASP A 79 13.30 19.45 -7.63
N PRO A 80 13.16 19.62 -6.31
CA PRO A 80 13.26 20.92 -5.68
C PRO A 80 14.69 21.47 -5.66
N ASP A 81 15.71 20.59 -5.74
CA ASP A 81 17.11 21.02 -5.75
C ASP A 81 17.51 21.61 -7.11
N LYS A 82 16.67 21.41 -8.12
CA LYS A 82 16.85 21.92 -9.47
C LYS A 82 15.92 23.06 -9.84
N GLN A 83 15.15 23.60 -8.89
CA GLN A 83 14.44 24.86 -9.09
C GLN A 83 15.45 26.00 -9.10
N GLY A 84 15.95 26.32 -10.28
CA GLY A 84 16.83 27.47 -10.49
C GLY A 84 16.15 28.75 -10.04
N LYS A 85 16.88 29.59 -9.29
CA LYS A 85 16.49 30.98 -8.95
C LYS A 85 16.78 31.85 -10.16
N GLY A 86 15.93 31.86 -11.18
CA GLY A 86 16.13 32.65 -12.39
C GLY A 86 14.87 33.33 -12.86
N TRP A 87 14.99 34.58 -13.22
CA TRP A 87 14.00 35.41 -13.91
C TRP A 87 13.99 35.07 -15.40
N GLY A 88 13.45 33.89 -15.79
CA GLY A 88 13.35 33.55 -17.22
C GLY A 88 13.07 32.08 -17.39
N GLY A 89 11.83 31.72 -17.68
CA GLY A 89 11.36 30.53 -18.33
C GLY A 89 12.10 29.19 -18.05
N GLU A 90 12.41 28.91 -16.82
CA GLU A 90 13.16 27.69 -16.46
C GLU A 90 12.32 26.44 -16.67
N GLN A 91 12.90 25.46 -17.35
CA GLN A 91 12.31 24.13 -17.48
C GLN A 91 12.29 23.48 -16.09
N ILE A 92 11.08 23.18 -15.59
CA ILE A 92 10.90 22.37 -14.39
C ILE A 92 11.37 20.96 -14.75
N GLU A 93 12.49 20.52 -14.17
CA GLU A 93 12.96 19.17 -14.37
C GLU A 93 12.15 18.20 -13.50
N LEU A 94 11.41 17.31 -14.14
CA LEU A 94 10.67 16.25 -13.48
C LEU A 94 11.57 15.01 -13.37
N ARG A 95 11.75 14.52 -12.16
CA ARG A 95 12.41 13.24 -11.92
C ARG A 95 11.35 12.15 -11.69
N ASP A 96 11.60 10.99 -12.26
CA ASP A 96 10.78 9.79 -12.07
C ASP A 96 11.21 9.07 -10.78
N TYR A 97 10.27 8.89 -9.88
CA TYR A 97 10.43 8.20 -8.59
C TYR A 97 9.68 6.87 -8.54
N THR A 98 9.40 6.25 -9.69
CA THR A 98 8.63 5.00 -9.75
C THR A 98 9.18 3.93 -8.81
N GLN A 99 10.50 3.73 -8.81
CA GLN A 99 11.13 2.69 -8.01
C GLN A 99 11.04 3.02 -6.50
N GLU A 100 11.39 4.24 -6.12
CA GLU A 100 11.39 4.69 -4.73
C GLU A 100 9.99 4.69 -4.12
N LEU A 101 8.97 5.08 -4.91
CA LEU A 101 7.56 5.03 -4.48
C LEU A 101 7.06 3.59 -4.33
N ALA A 102 7.47 2.69 -5.22
CA ALA A 102 7.13 1.27 -5.14
C ALA A 102 7.79 0.59 -3.93
N GLU A 103 9.05 0.92 -3.63
CA GLU A 103 9.78 0.45 -2.44
C GLU A 103 9.08 0.91 -1.16
N ALA A 104 8.73 2.20 -1.07
CA ALA A 104 8.00 2.73 0.06
C ALA A 104 6.61 2.07 0.22
N ALA A 105 5.90 1.85 -0.87
CA ALA A 105 4.60 1.15 -0.84
C ALA A 105 4.75 -0.30 -0.36
N LEU A 106 5.77 -1.01 -0.79
CA LEU A 106 6.07 -2.36 -0.33
C LEU A 106 6.36 -2.39 1.17
N GLU A 107 7.11 -1.42 1.68
CA GLU A 107 7.40 -1.31 3.11
C GLU A 107 6.13 -1.04 3.93
N VAL A 108 5.26 -0.14 3.46
CA VAL A 108 3.96 0.11 4.09
C VAL A 108 3.08 -1.14 4.09
N LEU A 109 3.04 -1.90 2.99
CA LEU A 109 2.32 -3.17 2.93
C LEU A 109 2.88 -4.19 3.95
N ASN A 110 4.20 -4.29 4.07
CA ASN A 110 4.85 -5.15 5.06
C ASN A 110 4.45 -4.76 6.51
N PHE A 111 4.50 -3.46 6.84
CA PHE A 111 4.12 -2.97 8.16
C PHE A 111 2.61 -3.03 8.41
N SER A 112 1.80 -3.13 7.38
CA SER A 112 0.35 -3.36 7.51
C SER A 112 0.00 -4.76 8.02
N ILE A 113 0.94 -5.72 7.90
CA ILE A 113 0.75 -7.08 8.39
C ILE A 113 0.88 -7.12 9.91
N PRO A 114 -0.06 -7.77 10.63
CA PRO A 114 0.00 -7.90 12.08
C PRO A 114 1.33 -8.49 12.58
N GLY A 115 1.92 -7.85 13.58
CA GLY A 115 3.19 -8.27 14.18
C GLY A 115 4.45 -7.83 13.44
N ARG A 116 4.34 -7.05 12.36
CA ARG A 116 5.49 -6.56 11.59
C ARG A 116 5.77 -5.06 11.72
N CYS A 117 4.78 -4.29 12.20
CA CYS A 117 4.99 -2.88 12.46
C CYS A 117 5.91 -2.70 13.67
N ASN A 118 6.88 -1.77 13.58
CA ASN A 118 7.74 -1.40 14.71
C ASN A 118 6.97 -0.69 15.83
N ARG A 119 5.72 -0.27 15.56
CA ARG A 119 4.79 0.29 16.54
C ARG A 119 3.88 -0.81 17.09
N PRO A 120 4.11 -1.27 18.34
CA PRO A 120 3.33 -2.37 18.91
C PRO A 120 1.83 -2.09 18.97
N GLU A 121 1.45 -0.81 19.14
CA GLU A 121 0.04 -0.39 19.18
C GLU A 121 -0.70 -0.58 17.85
N LEU A 122 0.01 -0.64 16.72
CA LEU A 122 -0.58 -0.87 15.40
C LEU A 122 -0.72 -2.34 15.03
N ASN A 123 -0.08 -3.26 15.75
CA ASN A 123 -0.11 -4.69 15.43
C ASN A 123 -1.51 -5.32 15.54
N TYR A 124 -2.41 -4.71 16.31
CA TYR A 124 -3.79 -5.16 16.48
C TYR A 124 -4.81 -4.16 15.93
N VAL A 125 -4.36 -3.28 15.06
CA VAL A 125 -5.20 -2.31 14.37
C VAL A 125 -5.36 -2.74 12.92
N ARG A 126 -6.56 -2.61 12.37
CA ARG A 126 -6.87 -2.84 10.95
C ARG A 126 -7.55 -1.61 10.39
N ASP A 127 -7.25 -1.28 9.15
CA ASP A 127 -8.12 -0.42 8.35
C ASP A 127 -9.18 -1.27 7.62
N PHE A 128 -10.04 -0.62 6.87
CA PHE A 128 -11.09 -1.32 6.13
C PHE A 128 -10.52 -2.27 5.07
N ASP A 129 -9.50 -1.79 4.34
CA ASP A 129 -8.88 -2.56 3.25
C ASP A 129 -8.12 -3.77 3.79
N ASP A 130 -7.48 -3.66 4.98
CA ASP A 130 -6.78 -4.75 5.64
C ASP A 130 -7.67 -5.98 5.87
N THR A 131 -8.95 -5.76 6.15
CA THR A 131 -9.87 -6.86 6.46
C THR A 131 -10.04 -7.79 5.27
N LEU A 132 -10.19 -7.25 4.07
CA LEU A 132 -10.30 -8.04 2.84
C LEU A 132 -8.93 -8.54 2.39
N TRP A 133 -7.97 -7.62 2.29
CA TRP A 133 -6.65 -7.91 1.78
C TRP A 133 -5.92 -8.97 2.59
N PHE A 134 -5.79 -8.78 3.90
CA PHE A 134 -5.07 -9.73 4.76
C PHE A 134 -5.74 -11.10 4.79
N THR A 135 -7.07 -11.15 4.73
CA THR A 135 -7.82 -12.41 4.63
C THR A 135 -7.55 -13.13 3.32
N ALA A 136 -7.45 -12.39 2.21
CA ALA A 136 -7.19 -12.96 0.89
C ALA A 136 -5.77 -13.53 0.75
N ILE A 137 -4.76 -12.83 1.28
CA ILE A 137 -3.34 -13.21 1.13
C ILE A 137 -2.83 -14.17 2.21
N ASN A 138 -3.51 -14.29 3.36
CA ASN A 138 -3.05 -15.13 4.48
C ASN A 138 -3.35 -16.61 4.22
N PRO A 139 -2.32 -17.47 4.07
CA PRO A 139 -2.53 -18.90 3.79
C PRO A 139 -3.12 -19.68 4.97
N ASN A 140 -3.09 -19.11 6.18
CA ASN A 140 -3.58 -19.78 7.40
C ASN A 140 -5.05 -19.51 7.70
N VAL A 141 -5.77 -18.80 6.82
CA VAL A 141 -7.20 -18.61 6.97
C VAL A 141 -7.92 -19.92 6.72
N VAL A 142 -8.70 -20.36 7.70
CA VAL A 142 -9.59 -21.50 7.55
C VAL A 142 -10.89 -21.02 6.91
N TRP A 143 -11.15 -21.50 5.71
CA TRP A 143 -12.33 -21.12 4.94
C TRP A 143 -13.48 -22.08 5.24
N PRO A 144 -14.70 -21.56 5.46
CA PRO A 144 -15.87 -22.41 5.52
C PRO A 144 -16.16 -23.03 4.15
N HIS A 145 -16.69 -24.22 4.13
CA HIS A 145 -17.16 -24.88 2.90
C HIS A 145 -18.68 -24.80 2.84
N TYR A 146 -19.17 -24.38 1.69
CA TYR A 146 -20.60 -24.30 1.40
C TYR A 146 -20.94 -25.13 0.18
N ASP A 147 -22.07 -25.82 0.21
CA ASP A 147 -22.58 -26.57 -0.95
C ASP A 147 -23.01 -25.63 -2.09
N VAL A 148 -23.45 -24.42 -1.74
CA VAL A 148 -23.87 -23.39 -2.68
C VAL A 148 -23.49 -22.02 -2.15
N VAL A 149 -22.87 -21.20 -2.99
CA VAL A 149 -22.56 -19.80 -2.72
C VAL A 149 -23.27 -18.95 -3.78
N LEU A 150 -24.12 -18.03 -3.34
CA LEU A 150 -24.75 -17.05 -4.23
C LEU A 150 -24.07 -15.71 -4.01
N ALA A 151 -23.55 -15.16 -5.09
CA ALA A 151 -22.92 -13.84 -5.07
C ALA A 151 -23.63 -12.91 -6.05
N ASP A 152 -24.03 -11.74 -5.58
CA ASP A 152 -24.62 -10.67 -6.36
C ASP A 152 -23.56 -9.62 -6.71
N GLU A 153 -23.76 -8.88 -7.79
CA GLU A 153 -22.88 -7.80 -8.27
C GLU A 153 -21.38 -8.22 -8.42
N VAL A 154 -21.16 -9.46 -8.85
CA VAL A 154 -19.80 -10.04 -8.97
C VAL A 154 -18.87 -9.23 -9.87
N GLN A 155 -19.43 -8.46 -10.82
CA GLN A 155 -18.67 -7.58 -11.69
C GLN A 155 -17.99 -6.43 -10.93
N ASP A 156 -18.49 -6.07 -9.75
CA ASP A 156 -17.93 -5.01 -8.90
C ASP A 156 -16.88 -5.54 -7.90
N PHE A 157 -16.62 -6.84 -7.92
CA PHE A 157 -15.66 -7.45 -7.00
C PHE A 157 -14.23 -7.05 -7.37
N ASN A 158 -13.50 -6.60 -6.35
CA ASN A 158 -12.05 -6.48 -6.45
C ASN A 158 -11.39 -7.88 -6.40
N GLU A 159 -10.07 -7.92 -6.60
CA GLU A 159 -9.35 -9.20 -6.65
C GLU A 159 -9.41 -9.95 -5.31
N CYS A 160 -9.34 -9.24 -4.17
CA CYS A 160 -9.49 -9.86 -2.85
C CYS A 160 -10.82 -10.59 -2.70
N GLN A 161 -11.93 -9.94 -3.06
CA GLN A 161 -13.26 -10.53 -2.99
C GLN A 161 -13.39 -11.73 -3.94
N SER A 162 -12.81 -11.62 -5.14
CA SER A 162 -12.77 -12.71 -6.12
C SER A 162 -11.98 -13.92 -5.61
N ILE A 163 -10.83 -13.70 -4.94
CA ILE A 163 -10.04 -14.76 -4.31
C ILE A 163 -10.83 -15.41 -3.18
N MET A 164 -11.47 -14.61 -2.33
CA MET A 164 -12.28 -15.10 -1.21
C MET A 164 -13.44 -15.97 -1.71
N LEU A 165 -14.17 -15.49 -2.72
CA LEU A 165 -15.29 -16.24 -3.31
C LEU A 165 -14.86 -17.61 -3.85
N LYS A 166 -13.68 -17.72 -4.46
CA LYS A 166 -13.14 -18.98 -4.99
C LYS A 166 -12.72 -19.98 -3.90
N LYS A 167 -12.58 -19.51 -2.66
CA LYS A 167 -12.16 -20.35 -1.51
C LYS A 167 -13.34 -20.80 -0.64
N LEU A 168 -14.54 -20.30 -0.87
CA LEU A 168 -15.78 -20.67 -0.18
C LEU A 168 -16.41 -21.92 -0.80
#